data_989c370c7661fbff226fe6677bd1d7c7
#
_entry.id   989c370c7661fbff226fe6677bd1d7c7
#
_cell.length_a   1.000
_cell.length_b   1.000
_cell.length_c   1.000
_cell.angle_alpha   90.00
_cell.angle_beta   90.00
_cell.angle_gamma   90.00
#
_symmetry.space_group_name_H-M   'P 1'
#
loop_
_entity.id
_entity.type
_entity.pdbx_description
1 polymer ?
#
loop_
_entity_poly.entity_id
_entity_poly.type
_entity_poly.pdbx_seq_one_letter_code
_entity_poly.pdbx_strand_id
1 'polypeptide(L)'
;RAEFGLADDDLLLLQVGSGFKTKGLDRSLQALANLPDGLQRRTRLIVIGQDEPSGFQRQAASLGIGERVSILQGRSDIPRFLLGADVLIHPAYNENTGTVLLEALVAGLPVLATAVCGYAHYIEEAEGGLVVPEPFAQSRLDALLVSMIENEEARKRWQANALAFAETADIYSNAEHAADLILKERS
;
A
#
# COMPACT_ATOMS: atom_id res chain seq x y z
N ARG A 1 -8.04 -5.49 -13.60
CA ARG A 1 -6.94 -5.09 -14.51
C ARG A 1 -7.50 -4.65 -15.86
N ALA A 2 -8.36 -5.44 -16.50
CA ALA A 2 -8.97 -5.09 -17.80
C ALA A 2 -9.78 -3.79 -17.77
N GLU A 3 -10.50 -3.50 -16.68
CA GLU A 3 -11.25 -2.25 -16.45
C GLU A 3 -10.37 -0.99 -16.59
N PHE A 4 -9.08 -1.10 -16.27
CA PHE A 4 -8.10 0.00 -16.31
C PHE A 4 -7.13 -0.12 -17.50
N GLY A 5 -7.38 -1.03 -18.44
CA GLY A 5 -6.56 -1.21 -19.63
C GLY A 5 -5.12 -1.64 -19.35
N LEU A 6 -4.90 -2.37 -18.23
CA LEU A 6 -3.59 -2.92 -17.90
C LEU A 6 -3.26 -4.11 -18.79
N ALA A 7 -2.08 -4.10 -19.39
CA ALA A 7 -1.51 -5.26 -20.06
C ALA A 7 -1.02 -6.30 -19.02
N ASP A 8 -0.71 -7.51 -19.49
CA ASP A 8 -0.30 -8.61 -18.60
C ASP A 8 1.03 -8.32 -17.86
N ASP A 9 1.92 -7.57 -18.50
CA ASP A 9 3.23 -7.17 -17.96
C ASP A 9 3.21 -5.79 -17.25
N ASP A 10 2.07 -5.09 -17.24
CA ASP A 10 1.90 -3.87 -16.46
C ASP A 10 1.89 -4.18 -14.96
N LEU A 11 2.42 -3.25 -14.17
CA LEU A 11 2.42 -3.32 -12.72
C LEU A 11 1.43 -2.32 -12.12
N LEU A 12 0.61 -2.80 -11.21
CA LEU A 12 -0.41 -2.01 -10.53
C LEU A 12 -0.01 -1.72 -9.09
N LEU A 13 0.32 -0.47 -8.82
CA LEU A 13 0.42 0.05 -7.46
C LEU A 13 -0.97 0.47 -6.97
N LEU A 14 -1.28 0.13 -5.74
CA LEU A 14 -2.54 0.50 -5.09
C LEU A 14 -2.28 1.33 -3.85
N GLN A 15 -2.98 2.45 -3.69
CA GLN A 15 -3.05 3.22 -2.44
C GLN A 15 -4.50 3.39 -2.03
N VAL A 16 -4.86 3.01 -0.80
CA VAL A 16 -6.23 3.08 -0.29
C VAL A 16 -6.28 3.87 1.01
N GLY A 17 -7.29 4.71 1.14
CA GLY A 17 -7.59 5.47 2.35
C GLY A 17 -7.80 6.96 2.09
N SER A 18 -8.74 7.55 2.84
CA SER A 18 -8.95 9.00 2.86
C SER A 18 -7.87 9.70 3.67
N GLY A 19 -7.74 11.02 3.50
CA GLY A 19 -6.61 11.78 4.05
C GLY A 19 -5.39 11.67 3.14
N PHE A 20 -5.54 11.89 1.82
CA PHE A 20 -4.47 11.72 0.83
C PHE A 20 -3.15 12.36 1.22
N LYS A 21 -3.19 13.57 1.82
CA LYS A 21 -1.99 14.25 2.29
C LYS A 21 -1.33 13.49 3.45
N THR A 22 -2.11 13.10 4.45
CA THR A 22 -1.61 12.36 5.62
C THR A 22 -1.10 10.97 5.24
N LYS A 23 -1.76 10.32 4.26
CA LYS A 23 -1.35 9.02 3.72
C LYS A 23 -0.19 9.10 2.73
N GLY A 24 0.37 10.30 2.49
CA GLY A 24 1.56 10.49 1.67
C GLY A 24 1.34 10.25 0.18
N LEU A 25 0.18 10.63 -0.38
CA LEU A 25 -0.05 10.48 -1.81
C LEU A 25 0.98 11.26 -2.64
N ASP A 26 1.41 12.43 -2.19
CA ASP A 26 2.51 13.18 -2.80
C ASP A 26 3.83 12.39 -2.88
N ARG A 27 4.15 11.61 -1.83
CA ARG A 27 5.31 10.71 -1.79
C ARG A 27 5.17 9.57 -2.81
N SER A 28 3.96 8.99 -2.94
CA SER A 28 3.68 7.94 -3.92
C SER A 28 3.78 8.46 -5.35
N LEU A 29 3.27 9.66 -5.62
CA LEU A 29 3.41 10.31 -6.93
C LEU A 29 4.87 10.56 -7.27
N GLN A 30 5.65 11.05 -6.30
CA GLN A 30 7.08 11.29 -6.51
C GLN A 30 7.83 9.97 -6.75
N ALA A 31 7.53 8.91 -5.99
CA ALA A 31 8.15 7.61 -6.19
C ALA A 31 7.84 7.02 -7.58
N LEU A 32 6.58 7.13 -8.05
CA LEU A 32 6.21 6.71 -9.40
C LEU A 32 6.95 7.54 -10.47
N ALA A 33 7.07 8.86 -10.27
CA ALA A 33 7.79 9.75 -11.19
C ALA A 33 9.29 9.46 -11.24
N ASN A 34 9.88 9.03 -10.13
CA ASN A 34 11.31 8.71 -10.00
C ASN A 34 11.69 7.32 -10.50
N LEU A 35 10.71 6.49 -10.90
CA LEU A 35 11.02 5.18 -11.49
C LEU A 35 11.86 5.32 -12.76
N PRO A 36 12.81 4.42 -13.03
CA PRO A 36 13.45 4.33 -14.33
C PRO A 36 12.42 4.24 -15.46
N ASP A 37 12.69 4.88 -16.59
CA ASP A 37 11.76 5.03 -17.72
C ASP A 37 11.06 3.72 -18.13
N GLY A 38 11.82 2.62 -18.16
CA GLY A 38 11.28 1.30 -18.53
C GLY A 38 10.25 0.78 -17.54
N LEU A 39 10.47 1.00 -16.24
CA LEU A 39 9.54 0.62 -15.18
C LEU A 39 8.36 1.58 -15.12
N GLN A 40 8.61 2.88 -15.21
CA GLN A 40 7.57 3.90 -15.16
C GLN A 40 6.51 3.67 -16.25
N ARG A 41 6.94 3.35 -17.49
CA ARG A 41 6.01 3.14 -18.61
C ARG A 41 5.02 2.02 -18.38
N ARG A 42 5.37 0.97 -17.67
CA ARG A 42 4.53 -0.18 -17.37
C ARG A 42 3.93 -0.18 -15.96
N THR A 43 4.13 0.90 -15.20
CA THR A 43 3.59 1.00 -13.84
C THR A 43 2.41 1.97 -13.82
N ARG A 44 1.31 1.57 -13.21
CA ARG A 44 0.11 2.37 -12.94
C ARG A 44 -0.09 2.52 -11.44
N LEU A 45 -0.63 3.64 -11.01
CA LEU A 45 -1.06 3.88 -9.63
C LEU A 45 -2.56 4.12 -9.60
N ILE A 46 -3.28 3.28 -8.85
CA ILE A 46 -4.67 3.52 -8.51
C ILE A 46 -4.73 3.97 -7.05
N VAL A 47 -5.38 5.10 -6.84
CA VAL A 47 -5.62 5.68 -5.52
C VAL A 47 -7.12 5.66 -5.23
N ILE A 48 -7.52 5.17 -4.06
CA ILE A 48 -8.93 5.10 -3.67
C ILE A 48 -9.14 5.82 -2.34
N GLY A 49 -9.99 6.84 -2.32
CA GLY A 49 -10.32 7.62 -1.11
C GLY A 49 -11.40 8.65 -1.40
N GLN A 50 -11.76 9.45 -0.40
CA GLN A 50 -12.87 10.40 -0.51
C GLN A 50 -12.43 11.86 -0.57
N ASP A 51 -11.13 12.12 -0.57
CA ASP A 51 -10.61 13.49 -0.61
C ASP A 51 -10.73 14.11 -2.00
N GLU A 52 -10.68 15.44 -2.05
CA GLU A 52 -10.67 16.21 -3.29
C GLU A 52 -9.38 15.92 -4.09
N PRO A 53 -9.47 15.35 -5.31
CA PRO A 53 -8.31 14.84 -6.03
C PRO A 53 -7.53 15.89 -6.83
N SER A 54 -8.14 17.05 -7.13
CA SER A 54 -7.63 17.98 -8.16
C SER A 54 -6.22 18.48 -7.90
N GLY A 55 -5.83 18.67 -6.63
CA GLY A 55 -4.47 19.05 -6.25
C GLY A 55 -3.44 18.01 -6.64
N PHE A 56 -3.73 16.75 -6.35
CA PHE A 56 -2.85 15.62 -6.65
C PHE A 56 -2.84 15.27 -8.15
N GLN A 57 -3.98 15.45 -8.84
CA GLN A 57 -4.03 15.32 -10.31
C GLN A 57 -3.13 16.34 -11.00
N ARG A 58 -3.15 17.61 -10.55
CA ARG A 58 -2.22 18.64 -11.05
C ARG A 58 -0.76 18.29 -10.75
N GLN A 59 -0.47 17.77 -9.55
CA GLN A 59 0.87 17.31 -9.19
C GLN A 59 1.31 16.16 -10.10
N ALA A 60 0.49 15.14 -10.31
CA ALA A 60 0.79 14.05 -11.22
C ALA A 60 1.06 14.54 -12.65
N ALA A 61 0.25 15.49 -13.16
CA ALA A 61 0.47 16.10 -14.46
C ALA A 61 1.81 16.86 -14.53
N SER A 62 2.14 17.64 -13.49
CA SER A 62 3.43 18.37 -13.43
C SER A 62 4.64 17.46 -13.37
N LEU A 63 4.49 16.25 -12.83
CA LEU A 63 5.51 15.21 -12.77
C LEU A 63 5.57 14.35 -14.07
N GLY A 64 4.71 14.62 -15.05
CA GLY A 64 4.67 13.87 -16.32
C GLY A 64 4.05 12.47 -16.21
N ILE A 65 3.36 12.17 -15.13
CA ILE A 65 2.78 10.84 -14.84
C ILE A 65 1.23 10.85 -14.81
N GLY A 66 0.59 11.94 -15.23
CA GLY A 66 -0.86 12.12 -15.10
C GLY A 66 -1.69 10.97 -15.69
N GLU A 67 -1.29 10.43 -16.85
CA GLU A 67 -1.97 9.32 -17.52
C GLU A 67 -1.74 7.96 -16.85
N ARG A 68 -0.83 7.89 -15.87
CA ARG A 68 -0.49 6.66 -15.14
C ARG A 68 -1.13 6.60 -13.76
N VAL A 69 -1.85 7.67 -13.38
CA VAL A 69 -2.48 7.80 -12.07
C VAL A 69 -3.99 7.91 -12.23
N SER A 70 -4.71 7.01 -11.56
CA SER A 70 -6.17 7.06 -11.48
C SER A 70 -6.58 7.28 -10.02
N ILE A 71 -7.25 8.39 -9.73
CA ILE A 71 -7.77 8.68 -8.39
C ILE A 71 -9.28 8.45 -8.42
N LEU A 72 -9.73 7.46 -7.66
CA LEU A 72 -11.12 7.01 -7.61
C LEU A 72 -11.74 7.41 -6.28
N GLN A 73 -12.95 7.96 -6.34
CA GLN A 73 -13.70 8.31 -5.13
C GLN A 73 -14.66 7.19 -4.74
N GLY A 74 -14.72 6.93 -3.41
CA GLY A 74 -15.81 6.20 -2.78
C GLY A 74 -16.14 4.82 -3.38
N ARG A 75 -15.18 3.89 -3.40
CA ARG A 75 -15.43 2.49 -3.83
C ARG A 75 -15.80 1.62 -2.63
N SER A 76 -16.75 0.72 -2.84
CA SER A 76 -17.14 -0.32 -1.87
C SER A 76 -16.51 -1.70 -2.16
N ASP A 77 -15.89 -1.85 -3.33
CA ASP A 77 -15.30 -3.10 -3.82
C ASP A 77 -13.77 -3.14 -3.63
N ILE A 78 -13.26 -2.55 -2.55
CA ILE A 78 -11.82 -2.51 -2.20
C ILE A 78 -11.15 -3.91 -2.31
N PRO A 79 -11.77 -5.02 -1.84
CA PRO A 79 -11.16 -6.33 -1.96
C PRO A 79 -10.77 -6.72 -3.39
N ARG A 80 -11.52 -6.30 -4.41
CA ARG A 80 -11.18 -6.55 -5.82
C ARG A 80 -9.89 -5.84 -6.24
N PHE A 81 -9.65 -4.63 -5.70
CA PHE A 81 -8.42 -3.89 -5.99
C PHE A 81 -7.24 -4.51 -5.28
N LEU A 82 -7.39 -4.93 -4.01
CA LEU A 82 -6.34 -5.63 -3.26
C LEU A 82 -5.92 -6.93 -3.98
N LEU A 83 -6.88 -7.71 -4.47
CA LEU A 83 -6.61 -8.95 -5.22
C LEU A 83 -6.05 -8.71 -6.63
N GLY A 84 -6.28 -7.53 -7.21
CA GLY A 84 -5.86 -7.19 -8.58
C GLY A 84 -4.55 -6.42 -8.68
N ALA A 85 -4.04 -5.90 -7.57
CA ALA A 85 -2.81 -5.12 -7.51
C ALA A 85 -1.56 -5.99 -7.34
N ASP A 86 -0.40 -5.43 -7.63
CA ASP A 86 0.91 -6.07 -7.48
C ASP A 86 1.65 -5.60 -6.22
N VAL A 87 1.39 -4.35 -5.76
CA VAL A 87 1.97 -3.76 -4.54
C VAL A 87 0.99 -2.77 -3.93
N LEU A 88 0.74 -2.87 -2.62
CA LEU A 88 0.16 -1.77 -1.85
C LEU A 88 1.26 -0.79 -1.47
N ILE A 89 1.11 0.50 -1.82
CA ILE A 89 2.03 1.57 -1.40
C ILE A 89 1.33 2.49 -0.39
N HIS A 90 1.93 2.67 0.80
CA HIS A 90 1.33 3.43 1.90
C HIS A 90 2.38 4.28 2.64
N PRO A 91 2.96 5.32 2.01
CA PRO A 91 4.06 6.10 2.57
C PRO A 91 3.55 7.23 3.47
N ALA A 92 2.73 6.92 4.45
CA ALA A 92 2.08 7.87 5.33
C ALA A 92 3.07 8.78 6.07
N TYR A 93 2.63 10.02 6.35
CA TYR A 93 3.30 10.95 7.27
C TYR A 93 2.96 10.64 8.73
N ASN A 94 1.72 10.18 8.94
CA ASN A 94 1.22 9.75 10.22
C ASN A 94 0.06 8.77 10.02
N GLU A 95 0.08 7.65 10.74
CA GLU A 95 -0.95 6.61 10.66
C GLU A 95 -1.03 5.85 11.98
N ASN A 96 -2.16 5.97 12.68
CA ASN A 96 -2.31 5.33 14.00
C ASN A 96 -2.30 3.80 13.89
N THR A 97 -3.03 3.25 12.94
CA THR A 97 -3.16 1.81 12.71
C THR A 97 -2.71 1.43 11.31
N GLY A 98 -3.47 1.83 10.29
CA GLY A 98 -3.25 1.41 8.92
C GLY A 98 -3.90 0.05 8.64
N THR A 99 -5.20 -0.09 8.93
CA THR A 99 -5.95 -1.36 8.73
C THR A 99 -5.80 -1.90 7.30
N VAL A 100 -5.67 -1.05 6.31
CA VAL A 100 -5.43 -1.46 4.92
C VAL A 100 -4.14 -2.30 4.74
N LEU A 101 -3.15 -2.14 5.63
CA LEU A 101 -1.93 -2.97 5.60
C LEU A 101 -2.27 -4.43 5.92
N LEU A 102 -3.13 -4.66 6.93
CA LEU A 102 -3.61 -6.00 7.26
C LEU A 102 -4.52 -6.57 6.17
N GLU A 103 -5.42 -5.75 5.62
CA GLU A 103 -6.26 -6.14 4.49
C GLU A 103 -5.43 -6.58 3.28
N ALA A 104 -4.32 -5.90 3.01
CA ALA A 104 -3.38 -6.27 1.97
C ALA A 104 -2.67 -7.61 2.26
N LEU A 105 -2.19 -7.81 3.49
CA LEU A 105 -1.58 -9.09 3.88
C LEU A 105 -2.56 -10.26 3.74
N VAL A 106 -3.82 -10.07 4.17
CA VAL A 106 -4.89 -11.08 4.00
C VAL A 106 -5.18 -11.38 2.52
N ALA A 107 -5.09 -10.37 1.67
CA ALA A 107 -5.24 -10.54 0.22
C ALA A 107 -3.99 -11.13 -0.46
N GLY A 108 -2.91 -11.36 0.27
CA GLY A 108 -1.63 -11.77 -0.30
C GLY A 108 -0.96 -10.66 -1.14
N LEU A 109 -1.28 -9.40 -0.88
CA LEU A 109 -0.72 -8.27 -1.62
C LEU A 109 0.54 -7.76 -0.92
N PRO A 110 1.73 -7.78 -1.58
CA PRO A 110 2.96 -7.22 -1.02
C PRO A 110 2.81 -5.75 -0.65
N VAL A 111 3.34 -5.36 0.52
CA VAL A 111 3.16 -4.02 1.08
C VAL A 111 4.47 -3.24 1.11
N LEU A 112 4.42 -1.97 0.69
CA LEU A 112 5.45 -0.96 0.92
C LEU A 112 4.87 0.18 1.77
N ALA A 113 5.25 0.26 3.04
CA ALA A 113 4.74 1.27 3.96
C ALA A 113 5.86 1.97 4.72
N THR A 114 5.55 3.11 5.37
CA THR A 114 6.46 3.78 6.30
C THR A 114 6.34 3.22 7.72
N ALA A 115 7.42 3.24 8.47
CA ALA A 115 7.49 2.76 9.85
C ALA A 115 6.59 3.54 10.84
N VAL A 116 6.08 4.72 10.44
CA VAL A 116 5.12 5.49 11.25
C VAL A 116 3.74 4.86 11.34
N CYS A 117 3.44 3.87 10.49
CA CYS A 117 2.17 3.15 10.53
C CYS A 117 2.16 2.18 11.71
N GLY A 118 1.14 2.24 12.56
CA GLY A 118 1.07 1.39 13.75
C GLY A 118 1.13 -0.11 13.44
N TYR A 119 0.59 -0.52 12.30
CA TYR A 119 0.63 -1.92 11.86
C TYR A 119 1.80 -2.27 10.91
N ALA A 120 2.80 -1.37 10.78
CA ALA A 120 3.97 -1.66 9.95
C ALA A 120 4.75 -2.91 10.43
N HIS A 121 4.77 -3.17 11.75
CA HIS A 121 5.41 -4.34 12.33
C HIS A 121 4.85 -5.68 11.79
N TYR A 122 3.54 -5.74 11.46
CA TYR A 122 2.95 -6.95 10.85
C TYR A 122 3.49 -7.25 9.45
N ILE A 123 3.94 -6.22 8.71
CA ILE A 123 4.58 -6.43 7.40
C ILE A 123 5.92 -7.16 7.58
N GLU A 124 6.67 -6.77 8.62
CA GLU A 124 7.96 -7.38 8.96
C GLU A 124 7.77 -8.79 9.54
N GLU A 125 6.83 -8.98 10.47
CA GLU A 125 6.49 -10.28 11.05
C GLU A 125 6.01 -11.29 9.99
N ALA A 126 5.18 -10.83 9.05
CA ALA A 126 4.68 -11.64 7.95
C ALA A 126 5.75 -11.88 6.87
N GLU A 127 6.88 -11.16 6.89
CA GLU A 127 7.77 -11.06 5.73
C GLU A 127 6.97 -10.81 4.43
N GLY A 128 5.93 -9.96 4.52
CA GLY A 128 4.93 -9.71 3.47
C GLY A 128 5.20 -8.45 2.63
N GLY A 129 6.39 -7.86 2.74
CA GLY A 129 6.71 -6.62 2.04
C GLY A 129 7.94 -5.91 2.59
N LEU A 130 7.98 -4.59 2.42
CA LEU A 130 9.09 -3.75 2.88
C LEU A 130 8.59 -2.54 3.67
N VAL A 131 9.37 -2.12 4.68
CA VAL A 131 9.08 -0.95 5.51
C VAL A 131 10.17 0.10 5.29
N VAL A 132 9.75 1.34 5.02
CA VAL A 132 10.64 2.51 4.93
C VAL A 132 10.92 2.98 6.36
N PRO A 133 12.18 2.94 6.82
CA PRO A 133 12.52 3.30 8.19
C PRO A 133 12.45 4.82 8.43
N GLU A 134 12.38 5.21 9.70
CA GLU A 134 12.56 6.59 10.12
C GLU A 134 14.07 6.89 10.36
N PRO A 135 14.50 8.14 10.11
CA PRO A 135 13.73 9.23 9.53
C PRO A 135 13.42 9.00 8.05
N PHE A 136 12.21 9.38 7.62
CA PHE A 136 11.79 9.20 6.24
C PHE A 136 12.73 9.89 5.24
N ALA A 137 13.08 9.18 4.17
CA ALA A 137 13.76 9.74 3.01
C ALA A 137 13.08 9.27 1.72
N GLN A 138 12.71 10.22 0.84
CA GLN A 138 12.08 9.88 -0.45
C GLN A 138 12.95 8.92 -1.27
N SER A 139 14.26 9.14 -1.32
CA SER A 139 15.19 8.26 -2.03
C SER A 139 15.17 6.82 -1.53
N ARG A 140 14.87 6.62 -0.24
CA ARG A 140 14.73 5.26 0.32
C ARG A 140 13.44 4.60 -0.13
N LEU A 141 12.32 5.34 -0.11
CA LEU A 141 11.05 4.86 -0.66
C LEU A 141 11.21 4.48 -2.14
N ASP A 142 11.86 5.36 -2.93
CA ASP A 142 12.08 5.13 -4.36
C ASP A 142 12.90 3.86 -4.61
N ALA A 143 14.00 3.68 -3.89
CA ALA A 143 14.87 2.51 -4.03
C ALA A 143 14.14 1.20 -3.65
N LEU A 144 13.34 1.21 -2.57
CA LEU A 144 12.55 0.06 -2.15
C LEU A 144 11.45 -0.25 -3.16
N LEU A 145 10.78 0.77 -3.71
CA LEU A 145 9.77 0.59 -4.75
C LEU A 145 10.37 -0.05 -6.02
N VAL A 146 11.51 0.47 -6.49
CA VAL A 146 12.24 -0.12 -7.63
C VAL A 146 12.55 -1.60 -7.36
N SER A 147 13.11 -1.91 -6.19
CA SER A 147 13.42 -3.29 -5.78
C SER A 147 12.19 -4.20 -5.81
N MET A 148 11.05 -3.72 -5.33
CA MET A 148 9.79 -4.49 -5.35
C MET A 148 9.27 -4.73 -6.76
N ILE A 149 9.38 -3.70 -7.62
CA ILE A 149 8.89 -3.77 -9.01
C ILE A 149 9.75 -4.69 -9.87
N GLU A 150 11.08 -4.62 -9.74
CA GLU A 150 12.01 -5.41 -10.56
C GLU A 150 12.04 -6.88 -10.19
N ASN A 151 11.79 -7.22 -8.93
CA ASN A 151 11.98 -8.58 -8.42
C ASN A 151 10.65 -9.34 -8.29
N GLU A 152 10.21 -9.96 -9.38
CA GLU A 152 8.98 -10.77 -9.41
C GLU A 152 9.03 -11.95 -8.43
N GLU A 153 10.18 -12.62 -8.31
CA GLU A 153 10.33 -13.77 -7.38
C GLU A 153 10.21 -13.32 -5.91
N ALA A 154 10.71 -12.12 -5.58
CA ALA A 154 10.51 -11.55 -4.26
C ALA A 154 9.03 -11.23 -4.01
N ARG A 155 8.30 -10.66 -5.01
CA ARG A 155 6.86 -10.40 -4.86
C ARG A 155 6.07 -11.69 -4.64
N LYS A 156 6.37 -12.76 -5.39
CA LYS A 156 5.74 -14.08 -5.18
C LYS A 156 6.00 -14.63 -3.78
N ARG A 157 7.23 -14.47 -3.27
CA ARG A 157 7.58 -14.88 -1.92
C ARG A 157 6.83 -14.07 -0.86
N TRP A 158 6.80 -12.73 -0.97
CA TRP A 158 6.04 -11.88 -0.06
C TRP A 158 4.54 -12.21 -0.08
N GLN A 159 3.97 -12.48 -1.26
CA GLN A 159 2.60 -12.94 -1.40
C GLN A 159 2.35 -14.24 -0.63
N ALA A 160 3.18 -15.25 -0.83
CA ALA A 160 3.05 -16.54 -0.13
C ALA A 160 3.18 -16.38 1.39
N ASN A 161 4.13 -15.59 1.84
CA ASN A 161 4.37 -15.30 3.25
C ASN A 161 3.17 -14.57 3.89
N ALA A 162 2.64 -13.55 3.21
CA ALA A 162 1.47 -12.79 3.68
C ALA A 162 0.24 -13.69 3.84
N LEU A 163 -0.02 -14.57 2.87
CA LEU A 163 -1.13 -15.54 2.96
C LEU A 163 -0.93 -16.52 4.12
N ALA A 164 0.28 -17.08 4.28
CA ALA A 164 0.59 -17.98 5.39
C ALA A 164 0.44 -17.30 6.76
N PHE A 165 0.90 -16.04 6.87
CA PHE A 165 0.71 -15.23 8.07
C PHE A 165 -0.77 -15.02 8.37
N ALA A 166 -1.60 -14.67 7.37
CA ALA A 166 -3.03 -14.44 7.54
C ALA A 166 -3.81 -15.68 8.03
N GLU A 167 -3.33 -16.90 7.72
CA GLU A 167 -3.94 -18.14 8.20
C GLU A 167 -3.66 -18.42 9.69
N THR A 168 -2.57 -17.89 10.22
CA THR A 168 -2.08 -18.25 11.57
C THR A 168 -2.14 -17.09 12.56
N ALA A 169 -2.07 -15.85 12.09
CA ALA A 169 -2.06 -14.67 12.95
C ALA A 169 -3.47 -14.31 13.41
N ASP A 170 -3.59 -14.06 14.70
CA ASP A 170 -4.82 -13.55 15.30
C ASP A 170 -4.94 -12.04 15.13
N ILE A 171 -5.16 -11.60 13.88
CA ILE A 171 -5.30 -10.17 13.53
C ILE A 171 -6.73 -9.63 13.74
N TYR A 172 -7.68 -10.52 14.12
CA TYR A 172 -9.11 -10.17 14.21
C TYR A 172 -9.62 -10.07 15.64
N SER A 173 -9.00 -10.75 16.63
CA SER A 173 -9.52 -10.85 17.99
C SER A 173 -9.08 -9.75 18.94
N ASN A 174 -8.32 -8.74 18.49
CA ASN A 174 -7.85 -7.65 19.35
C ASN A 174 -8.97 -6.94 20.13
N ALA A 175 -10.16 -6.78 19.54
CA ALA A 175 -11.31 -6.19 20.21
C ALA A 175 -11.87 -7.11 21.31
N GLU A 176 -11.91 -8.42 21.09
CA GLU A 176 -12.34 -9.44 22.05
C GLU A 176 -11.33 -9.57 23.19
N HIS A 177 -10.03 -9.61 22.89
CA HIS A 177 -8.96 -9.61 23.89
C HIS A 177 -8.99 -8.35 24.77
N ALA A 178 -9.22 -7.17 24.19
CA ALA A 178 -9.36 -5.94 24.96
C ALA A 178 -10.59 -5.99 25.88
N ALA A 179 -11.73 -6.50 25.40
CA ALA A 179 -12.93 -6.68 26.20
C ALA A 179 -12.68 -7.65 27.37
N ASP A 180 -12.02 -8.78 27.13
CA ASP A 180 -11.67 -9.76 28.15
C ASP A 180 -10.75 -9.20 29.23
N LEU A 181 -9.75 -8.41 28.86
CA LEU A 181 -8.86 -7.73 29.80
C LEU A 181 -9.64 -6.76 30.70
N ILE A 182 -10.51 -5.92 30.10
CA ILE A 182 -11.34 -4.97 30.84
C ILE A 182 -12.28 -5.69 31.81
N LEU A 183 -12.87 -6.82 31.41
CA LEU A 183 -13.78 -7.59 32.25
C LEU A 183 -13.05 -8.28 33.41
N LYS A 184 -11.81 -8.76 33.22
CA LYS A 184 -10.98 -9.36 34.26
C LYS A 184 -10.58 -8.36 35.35
N GLU A 185 -10.31 -7.11 34.99
CA GLU A 185 -9.97 -6.05 35.96
C GLU A 185 -11.17 -5.55 36.78
N ARG A 186 -12.40 -5.93 36.40
CA ARG A 186 -13.62 -5.58 37.11
C ARG A 186 -14.09 -6.65 38.13
N SER A 187 -13.41 -7.79 38.17
CA SER A 187 -13.71 -8.91 39.08
C SER A 187 -12.82 -8.91 40.30
#